data_87712a62827db7c957aa7f7a10f6a9a2
#
_entry.id   87712a62827db7c957aa7f7a10f6a9a2
#
_cell.length_a   1.000
_cell.length_b   1.000
_cell.length_c   1.000
_cell.angle_alpha   90.00
_cell.angle_beta   90.00
_cell.angle_gamma   90.00
#
_symmetry.space_group_name_H-M   'P 1'
#
loop_
_entity.id
_entity.type
_entity.pdbx_description
1 polymer ?
#
loop_
_entity_poly.entity_id
_entity_poly.type
_entity_poly.pdbx_seq_one_letter_code
_entity_poly.pdbx_strand_id
1 'polypeptide(L)'
;MKNSIRILIAILIVASMILPRVIQLNKFTAADEPFWLVVGANYYYALTHHEFENTVYEYHPAVTTMWIGTAAMLIYFPEYRSLMNGYFQQEKTNFDTYLIEHGKDPLELLWWTRLIQTLLNVSLFLIVFFLLRYMLDERVALAALLLTSFAPYLFGQSRMLNHESMVGLFSLISILAMSAYLFREHRAGLLILSAAAAAFANLTKSSSIALLPVIALIIFIWVITQWKIQKWPLIGWAFKTAAAWLGILILVYFISWPGMWVAPGKMLYEVYGNAFSYAFQGARLSVTQGLQPSSFSLSSAVSGVFSFLISIAWRTSPVTWLGLIFGIVLLFHKDTKLIPILARMLMGFLFLESFACIGLFSIAQGRDQPHYVLAAYYGFEFVAALGWIYALRWLAQSFEWARKPLVQIILFAVILIAQAAGLFYTSPYYYTYLNPLMLVMRPAPSFFYGEKMEEAGAYLAEKPDAENQTALVYFGRSFSYYYPGKTLLFKPVLFEDRTQLIENLRQADYLVMYVGLHERLPLLKELTPEHIIYLNNRQYVEIYRVSDIPASFYSE
;
A
#
# COMPACT_ATOMS: atom_id res chain seq x y z
N MET A 1 8.94 -37.53 -1.25
CA MET A 1 8.24 -37.03 -0.06
C MET A 1 6.79 -37.48 -0.16
N LYS A 2 6.19 -38.08 0.89
CA LYS A 2 4.76 -38.52 0.86
C LYS A 2 3.86 -37.29 0.64
N ASN A 3 2.75 -37.45 -0.10
CA ASN A 3 1.83 -36.34 -0.40
C ASN A 3 1.35 -35.60 0.85
N SER A 4 1.11 -36.34 1.96
CA SER A 4 0.73 -35.76 3.25
C SER A 4 1.76 -34.77 3.83
N ILE A 5 3.06 -35.03 3.65
CA ILE A 5 4.12 -34.12 4.11
C ILE A 5 4.14 -32.85 3.26
N ARG A 6 3.92 -32.94 1.95
CA ARG A 6 3.82 -31.76 1.06
C ARG A 6 2.64 -30.86 1.43
N ILE A 7 1.49 -31.47 1.69
CA ILE A 7 0.27 -30.75 2.13
C ILE A 7 0.54 -30.04 3.47
N LEU A 8 1.13 -30.75 4.44
CA LEU A 8 1.46 -30.15 5.74
C LEU A 8 2.39 -28.95 5.60
N ILE A 9 3.45 -29.07 4.78
CA ILE A 9 4.37 -27.95 4.52
C ILE A 9 3.62 -26.76 3.87
N ALA A 10 2.75 -27.02 2.89
CA ALA A 10 1.98 -25.97 2.26
C ALA A 10 1.05 -25.26 3.26
N ILE A 11 0.37 -26.01 4.13
CA ILE A 11 -0.46 -25.44 5.21
C ILE A 11 0.39 -24.59 6.15
N LEU A 12 1.56 -25.06 6.58
CA LEU A 12 2.45 -24.31 7.47
C LEU A 12 2.95 -23.02 6.82
N ILE A 13 3.27 -23.04 5.52
CA ILE A 13 3.68 -21.83 4.77
C ILE A 13 2.52 -20.83 4.74
N VAL A 14 1.32 -21.24 4.36
CA VAL A 14 0.14 -20.35 4.31
C VAL A 14 -0.17 -19.84 5.71
N ALA A 15 -0.14 -20.68 6.73
CA ALA A 15 -0.33 -20.28 8.11
C ALA A 15 0.70 -19.25 8.56
N SER A 16 1.99 -19.43 8.20
CA SER A 16 3.05 -18.46 8.52
C SER A 16 2.85 -17.10 7.83
N MET A 17 2.16 -17.06 6.70
CA MET A 17 1.80 -15.81 6.02
C MET A 17 0.58 -15.14 6.66
N ILE A 18 -0.41 -15.90 7.13
CA ILE A 18 -1.67 -15.38 7.67
C ILE A 18 -1.50 -15.00 9.15
N LEU A 19 -1.07 -15.94 10.01
CA LEU A 19 -1.11 -15.79 11.46
C LEU A 19 -0.41 -14.51 11.97
N PRO A 20 0.82 -14.18 11.54
CA PRO A 20 1.46 -12.96 12.03
C PRO A 20 0.79 -11.68 11.53
N ARG A 21 0.03 -11.74 10.41
CA ARG A 21 -0.71 -10.59 9.89
C ARG A 21 -2.01 -10.33 10.62
N VAL A 22 -2.66 -11.36 11.17
CA VAL A 22 -3.95 -11.22 11.87
C VAL A 22 -3.82 -10.93 13.36
N ILE A 23 -2.62 -11.12 13.93
CA ILE A 23 -2.36 -10.77 15.34
C ILE A 23 -2.46 -9.25 15.50
N GLN A 24 -3.22 -8.80 16.51
CA GLN A 24 -3.38 -7.39 16.89
C GLN A 24 -3.86 -6.50 15.72
N LEU A 25 -4.82 -6.96 14.92
CA LEU A 25 -5.38 -6.16 13.81
C LEU A 25 -6.11 -4.89 14.27
N ASN A 26 -6.63 -4.85 15.48
CA ASN A 26 -7.38 -3.72 16.06
C ASN A 26 -6.55 -2.85 17.03
N LYS A 27 -5.24 -3.10 17.17
CA LYS A 27 -4.45 -2.40 18.20
C LYS A 27 -4.28 -0.91 17.93
N PHE A 28 -4.19 -0.49 16.69
CA PHE A 28 -4.04 0.91 16.28
C PHE A 28 -4.83 1.18 15.01
N THR A 29 -5.07 2.44 14.69
CA THR A 29 -5.77 2.87 13.49
C THR A 29 -4.85 3.76 12.66
N ALA A 30 -4.61 3.41 11.38
CA ALA A 30 -3.88 4.26 10.46
C ALA A 30 -4.73 5.46 10.01
N ALA A 31 -4.07 6.54 9.59
CA ALA A 31 -4.72 7.83 9.33
C ALA A 31 -5.89 7.78 8.33
N ASP A 32 -5.78 6.96 7.28
CA ASP A 32 -6.78 6.88 6.21
C ASP A 32 -7.88 5.84 6.46
N GLU A 33 -7.67 4.90 7.38
CA GLU A 33 -8.62 3.81 7.61
C GLU A 33 -10.01 4.25 8.08
N PRO A 34 -10.13 5.25 8.97
CA PRO A 34 -11.44 5.77 9.38
C PRO A 34 -12.27 6.27 8.21
N PHE A 35 -11.63 6.90 7.23
CA PHE A 35 -12.28 7.34 6.00
C PHE A 35 -12.78 6.14 5.17
N TRP A 36 -11.96 5.11 5.01
CA TRP A 36 -12.34 3.95 4.21
C TRP A 36 -13.42 3.09 4.85
N LEU A 37 -13.56 3.12 6.18
CA LEU A 37 -14.71 2.49 6.86
C LEU A 37 -16.02 3.18 6.48
N VAL A 38 -16.05 4.51 6.53
CA VAL A 38 -17.24 5.30 6.12
C VAL A 38 -17.59 5.05 4.67
N VAL A 39 -16.59 5.11 3.78
CA VAL A 39 -16.79 4.91 2.34
C VAL A 39 -17.29 3.49 2.05
N GLY A 40 -16.76 2.48 2.74
CA GLY A 40 -17.23 1.09 2.63
C GLY A 40 -18.68 0.92 3.06
N ALA A 41 -19.09 1.55 4.17
CA ALA A 41 -20.47 1.55 4.65
C ALA A 41 -21.42 2.26 3.67
N ASN A 42 -21.01 3.43 3.16
CA ASN A 42 -21.78 4.17 2.15
C ASN A 42 -21.94 3.35 0.85
N TYR A 43 -20.88 2.66 0.43
CA TYR A 43 -20.94 1.80 -0.74
C TYR A 43 -21.91 0.61 -0.53
N TYR A 44 -21.88 -0.02 0.67
CA TYR A 44 -22.82 -1.07 1.03
C TYR A 44 -24.27 -0.56 0.98
N TYR A 45 -24.53 0.65 1.51
CA TYR A 45 -25.84 1.28 1.43
C TYR A 45 -26.26 1.53 -0.03
N ALA A 46 -25.41 2.13 -0.84
CA ALA A 46 -25.69 2.40 -2.25
C ALA A 46 -26.02 1.14 -3.05
N LEU A 47 -25.28 0.05 -2.82
CA LEU A 47 -25.52 -1.24 -3.48
C LEU A 47 -26.90 -1.82 -3.12
N THR A 48 -27.26 -1.79 -1.84
CA THR A 48 -28.50 -2.39 -1.34
C THR A 48 -29.76 -1.61 -1.68
N HIS A 49 -29.59 -0.29 -1.96
CA HIS A 49 -30.67 0.60 -2.39
C HIS A 49 -30.71 0.83 -3.92
N HIS A 50 -29.84 0.13 -4.68
CA HIS A 50 -29.70 0.28 -6.14
C HIS A 50 -29.32 1.69 -6.59
N GLU A 51 -28.71 2.48 -5.71
CA GLU A 51 -28.23 3.85 -5.99
C GLU A 51 -26.82 3.81 -6.57
N PHE A 52 -26.64 3.10 -7.69
CA PHE A 52 -25.32 2.77 -8.25
C PHE A 52 -24.51 4.00 -8.69
N GLU A 53 -25.16 5.11 -9.01
CA GLU A 53 -24.48 6.38 -9.33
C GLU A 53 -23.77 7.01 -8.13
N ASN A 54 -24.09 6.58 -6.90
CA ASN A 54 -23.48 7.03 -5.65
C ASN A 54 -22.32 6.13 -5.20
N THR A 55 -21.78 5.27 -6.09
CA THR A 55 -20.65 4.38 -5.81
C THR A 55 -19.29 4.98 -6.18
N VAL A 56 -19.16 6.31 -6.22
CA VAL A 56 -17.90 7.03 -6.42
C VAL A 56 -17.70 8.03 -5.29
N TYR A 57 -16.50 8.03 -4.67
CA TYR A 57 -16.22 8.88 -3.50
C TYR A 57 -14.97 9.72 -3.65
N GLU A 58 -13.98 9.25 -4.40
CA GLU A 58 -12.68 9.91 -4.56
C GLU A 58 -12.10 9.72 -5.97
N TYR A 59 -11.02 10.44 -6.27
CA TYR A 59 -10.22 10.26 -7.47
C TYR A 59 -9.49 8.90 -7.55
N HIS A 60 -9.50 8.13 -6.47
CA HIS A 60 -9.27 6.69 -6.52
C HIS A 60 -10.62 6.02 -6.75
N PRO A 61 -10.74 5.08 -7.68
CA PRO A 61 -11.97 4.28 -7.77
C PRO A 61 -12.24 3.57 -6.46
N ALA A 62 -11.20 3.01 -5.85
CA ALA A 62 -11.21 2.27 -4.59
C ALA A 62 -12.26 1.16 -4.51
N VAL A 63 -12.77 0.72 -5.66
CA VAL A 63 -13.88 -0.24 -5.75
C VAL A 63 -13.56 -1.54 -5.02
N THR A 64 -12.33 -2.04 -5.12
CA THR A 64 -11.89 -3.25 -4.40
C THR A 64 -11.92 -3.04 -2.89
N THR A 65 -11.50 -1.89 -2.39
CA THR A 65 -11.55 -1.54 -0.96
C THR A 65 -13.00 -1.38 -0.50
N MET A 66 -13.85 -0.79 -1.31
CA MET A 66 -15.29 -0.66 -1.02
C MET A 66 -15.99 -2.04 -1.00
N TRP A 67 -15.63 -2.98 -1.87
CA TRP A 67 -16.11 -4.36 -1.80
C TRP A 67 -15.66 -5.07 -0.53
N ILE A 68 -14.43 -4.82 -0.04
CA ILE A 68 -13.95 -5.33 1.25
C ILE A 68 -14.79 -4.75 2.39
N GLY A 69 -15.03 -3.42 2.39
CA GLY A 69 -15.90 -2.75 3.35
C GLY A 69 -17.33 -3.32 3.33
N THR A 70 -17.90 -3.53 2.14
CA THR A 70 -19.22 -4.18 1.96
C THR A 70 -19.26 -5.57 2.57
N ALA A 71 -18.24 -6.39 2.31
CA ALA A 71 -18.16 -7.73 2.88
C ALA A 71 -18.05 -7.71 4.42
N ALA A 72 -17.30 -6.77 4.96
CA ALA A 72 -17.20 -6.56 6.41
C ALA A 72 -18.55 -6.12 7.01
N MET A 73 -19.25 -5.18 6.37
CA MET A 73 -20.58 -4.73 6.80
C MET A 73 -21.61 -5.89 6.74
N LEU A 74 -21.59 -6.71 5.69
CA LEU A 74 -22.45 -7.90 5.58
C LEU A 74 -22.23 -8.91 6.70
N ILE A 75 -21.01 -9.03 7.20
CA ILE A 75 -20.67 -9.96 8.30
C ILE A 75 -20.99 -9.34 9.65
N TYR A 76 -20.58 -8.08 9.87
CA TYR A 76 -20.60 -7.48 11.19
C TYR A 76 -21.86 -6.69 11.49
N PHE A 77 -22.41 -5.97 10.51
CA PHE A 77 -23.61 -5.14 10.66
C PHE A 77 -24.53 -5.19 9.44
N PRO A 78 -25.09 -6.38 9.11
CA PRO A 78 -25.94 -6.55 7.92
C PRO A 78 -27.23 -5.70 7.98
N GLU A 79 -27.73 -5.38 9.16
CA GLU A 79 -28.94 -4.57 9.36
C GLU A 79 -28.76 -3.11 8.98
N TYR A 80 -27.53 -2.61 8.85
CA TYR A 80 -27.20 -1.24 8.44
C TYR A 80 -27.97 -0.81 7.19
N ARG A 81 -28.11 -1.71 6.21
CA ARG A 81 -28.86 -1.46 4.97
C ARG A 81 -30.32 -1.05 5.16
N SER A 82 -30.97 -1.46 6.26
CA SER A 82 -32.38 -1.18 6.56
C SER A 82 -32.56 -0.12 7.65
N LEU A 83 -31.52 0.18 8.41
CA LEU A 83 -31.56 1.14 9.50
C LEU A 83 -31.10 2.54 9.05
N MET A 84 -30.17 2.60 8.10
CA MET A 84 -29.63 3.84 7.61
C MET A 84 -30.54 4.49 6.56
N ASN A 85 -30.69 5.82 6.62
CA ASN A 85 -31.54 6.62 5.73
C ASN A 85 -30.73 7.61 4.89
N GLY A 86 -29.57 7.21 4.38
CA GLY A 86 -28.72 8.07 3.54
C GLY A 86 -27.24 7.79 3.69
N TYR A 87 -26.43 8.80 3.42
CA TYR A 87 -24.97 8.70 3.36
C TYR A 87 -24.31 9.53 4.45
N PHE A 88 -23.26 8.98 5.06
CA PHE A 88 -22.37 9.78 5.88
C PHE A 88 -21.46 10.63 4.98
N GLN A 89 -21.37 11.91 5.29
CA GLN A 89 -20.45 12.84 4.65
C GLN A 89 -19.04 12.60 5.20
N GLN A 90 -18.34 11.60 4.75
CA GLN A 90 -16.92 11.31 5.01
C GLN A 90 -16.36 11.78 6.39
N GLU A 91 -17.23 12.24 7.29
CA GLU A 91 -16.92 12.65 8.65
C GLU A 91 -17.11 11.46 9.59
N LYS A 92 -15.96 10.91 9.97
CA LYS A 92 -15.84 9.76 10.83
C LYS A 92 -16.68 9.84 12.11
N THR A 93 -16.71 11.00 12.76
CA THR A 93 -17.34 11.15 14.08
C THR A 93 -18.82 10.74 14.03
N ASN A 94 -19.55 11.15 13.02
CA ASN A 94 -20.98 10.82 12.88
C ASN A 94 -21.19 9.32 12.61
N PHE A 95 -20.32 8.70 11.82
CA PHE A 95 -20.39 7.27 11.53
C PHE A 95 -20.06 6.41 12.77
N ASP A 96 -19.01 6.79 13.51
CA ASP A 96 -18.63 6.06 14.72
C ASP A 96 -19.73 6.18 15.79
N THR A 97 -20.29 7.37 15.99
CA THR A 97 -21.42 7.58 16.90
C THR A 97 -22.61 6.71 16.51
N TYR A 98 -22.94 6.67 15.22
CA TYR A 98 -24.01 5.82 14.71
C TYR A 98 -23.77 4.33 14.98
N LEU A 99 -22.54 3.84 14.78
CA LEU A 99 -22.19 2.45 15.11
C LEU A 99 -22.38 2.16 16.60
N ILE A 100 -21.87 3.03 17.46
CA ILE A 100 -21.96 2.87 18.92
C ILE A 100 -23.42 2.89 19.41
N GLU A 101 -24.25 3.81 18.89
CA GLU A 101 -25.68 3.87 19.21
C GLU A 101 -26.45 2.59 18.82
N HIS A 102 -25.93 1.85 17.82
CA HIS A 102 -26.48 0.57 17.41
C HIS A 102 -25.75 -0.64 18.04
N GLY A 103 -24.94 -0.40 19.08
CA GLY A 103 -24.23 -1.45 19.81
C GLY A 103 -23.10 -2.09 18.98
N LYS A 104 -22.51 -1.36 18.03
CA LYS A 104 -21.41 -1.81 17.19
C LYS A 104 -20.12 -1.05 17.52
N ASP A 105 -19.00 -1.77 17.65
CA ASP A 105 -17.68 -1.19 17.87
C ASP A 105 -17.01 -0.86 16.52
N PRO A 106 -16.62 0.40 16.26
CA PRO A 106 -15.86 0.76 15.05
C PRO A 106 -14.54 -0.01 14.89
N LEU A 107 -13.85 -0.33 15.99
CA LEU A 107 -12.60 -1.09 15.95
C LEU A 107 -12.82 -2.57 15.59
N GLU A 108 -13.98 -3.13 15.92
CA GLU A 108 -14.34 -4.48 15.49
C GLU A 108 -14.67 -4.49 13.98
N LEU A 109 -15.36 -3.47 13.46
CA LEU A 109 -15.56 -3.30 12.02
C LEU A 109 -14.21 -3.15 11.29
N LEU A 110 -13.27 -2.39 11.83
CA LEU A 110 -11.91 -2.27 11.31
C LEU A 110 -11.21 -3.64 11.30
N TRP A 111 -11.35 -4.44 12.34
CA TRP A 111 -10.78 -5.78 12.42
C TRP A 111 -11.30 -6.68 11.29
N TRP A 112 -12.60 -6.69 11.03
CA TRP A 112 -13.20 -7.46 9.95
C TRP A 112 -12.71 -7.01 8.58
N THR A 113 -12.64 -5.71 8.32
CA THR A 113 -12.15 -5.19 7.04
C THR A 113 -10.68 -5.57 6.81
N ARG A 114 -9.83 -5.41 7.81
CA ARG A 114 -8.41 -5.80 7.76
C ARG A 114 -8.22 -7.30 7.60
N LEU A 115 -9.05 -8.12 8.25
CA LEU A 115 -9.00 -9.58 8.08
C LEU A 115 -9.29 -9.97 6.64
N ILE A 116 -10.38 -9.47 6.05
CA ILE A 116 -10.77 -9.75 4.67
C ILE A 116 -9.68 -9.30 3.71
N GLN A 117 -9.15 -8.10 3.89
CA GLN A 117 -8.04 -7.59 3.05
C GLN A 117 -6.77 -8.43 3.19
N THR A 118 -6.43 -8.85 4.39
CA THR A 118 -5.27 -9.72 4.65
C THR A 118 -5.42 -11.05 3.91
N LEU A 119 -6.57 -11.68 4.01
CA LEU A 119 -6.86 -12.95 3.33
C LEU A 119 -6.83 -12.79 1.80
N LEU A 120 -7.37 -11.69 1.28
CA LEU A 120 -7.26 -11.36 -0.15
C LEU A 120 -5.80 -11.20 -0.58
N ASN A 121 -5.01 -10.40 0.14
CA ASN A 121 -3.60 -10.19 -0.18
C ASN A 121 -2.79 -11.50 -0.15
N VAL A 122 -3.02 -12.37 0.84
CA VAL A 122 -2.38 -13.70 0.88
C VAL A 122 -2.81 -14.56 -0.31
N SER A 123 -4.08 -14.52 -0.70
CA SER A 123 -4.58 -15.23 -1.89
C SER A 123 -3.90 -14.73 -3.17
N LEU A 124 -3.72 -13.41 -3.32
CA LEU A 124 -2.98 -12.83 -4.44
C LEU A 124 -1.50 -13.25 -4.45
N PHE A 125 -0.84 -13.30 -3.30
CA PHE A 125 0.51 -13.88 -3.19
C PHE A 125 0.58 -15.33 -3.65
N LEU A 126 -0.44 -16.15 -3.35
CA LEU A 126 -0.50 -17.53 -3.81
C LEU A 126 -0.67 -17.62 -5.34
N ILE A 127 -1.46 -16.72 -5.94
CA ILE A 127 -1.55 -16.63 -7.42
C ILE A 127 -0.18 -16.31 -8.01
N VAL A 128 0.55 -15.35 -7.43
CA VAL A 128 1.93 -15.03 -7.84
C VAL A 128 2.84 -16.25 -7.73
N PHE A 129 2.76 -17.01 -6.63
CA PHE A 129 3.53 -18.26 -6.46
C PHE A 129 3.24 -19.26 -7.60
N PHE A 130 1.96 -19.50 -7.93
CA PHE A 130 1.62 -20.45 -8.99
C PHE A 130 2.09 -19.99 -10.36
N LEU A 131 2.04 -18.69 -10.66
CA LEU A 131 2.55 -18.11 -11.90
C LEU A 131 4.07 -18.26 -11.99
N LEU A 132 4.82 -17.94 -10.93
CA LEU A 132 6.27 -18.10 -10.88
C LEU A 132 6.68 -19.59 -10.98
N ARG A 133 5.96 -20.48 -10.29
CA ARG A 133 6.17 -21.92 -10.39
C ARG A 133 5.98 -22.44 -11.82
N TYR A 134 4.95 -21.94 -12.50
CA TYR A 134 4.68 -22.30 -13.90
C TYR A 134 5.75 -21.74 -14.86
N MET A 135 6.25 -20.55 -14.60
CA MET A 135 7.20 -19.87 -15.48
C MET A 135 8.64 -20.30 -15.24
N LEU A 136 9.03 -20.53 -14.01
CA LEU A 136 10.41 -20.86 -13.59
C LEU A 136 10.47 -22.26 -12.98
N ASP A 137 10.47 -22.34 -11.66
CA ASP A 137 10.41 -23.61 -10.93
C ASP A 137 9.84 -23.39 -9.51
N GLU A 138 9.47 -24.50 -8.85
CA GLU A 138 8.83 -24.47 -7.53
C GLU A 138 9.72 -23.85 -6.44
N ARG A 139 11.04 -24.09 -6.47
CA ARG A 139 11.98 -23.59 -5.45
C ARG A 139 12.14 -22.08 -5.59
N VAL A 140 12.28 -21.61 -6.82
CA VAL A 140 12.35 -20.17 -7.12
C VAL A 140 11.07 -19.48 -6.69
N ALA A 141 9.91 -20.04 -7.05
CA ALA A 141 8.61 -19.47 -6.70
C ALA A 141 8.40 -19.40 -5.18
N LEU A 142 8.72 -20.47 -4.46
CA LEU A 142 8.57 -20.51 -3.00
C LEU A 142 9.52 -19.51 -2.30
N ALA A 143 10.76 -19.46 -2.73
CA ALA A 143 11.74 -18.56 -2.13
C ALA A 143 11.40 -17.08 -2.41
N ALA A 144 10.96 -16.76 -3.64
CA ALA A 144 10.50 -15.42 -3.98
C ALA A 144 9.26 -15.01 -3.15
N LEU A 145 8.28 -15.92 -3.03
CA LEU A 145 7.11 -15.73 -2.20
C LEU A 145 7.48 -15.41 -0.75
N LEU A 146 8.32 -16.22 -0.13
CA LEU A 146 8.69 -16.06 1.28
C LEU A 146 9.47 -14.77 1.51
N LEU A 147 10.51 -14.48 0.72
CA LEU A 147 11.32 -13.27 0.89
C LEU A 147 10.48 -12.00 0.73
N THR A 148 9.61 -11.93 -0.27
CA THR A 148 8.74 -10.76 -0.49
C THR A 148 7.64 -10.66 0.57
N SER A 149 7.02 -11.80 0.94
CA SER A 149 5.95 -11.81 1.94
C SER A 149 6.42 -11.36 3.32
N PHE A 150 7.68 -11.61 3.67
CA PHE A 150 8.27 -11.21 4.96
C PHE A 150 9.10 -9.93 4.89
N ALA A 151 9.06 -9.18 3.78
CA ALA A 151 9.63 -7.84 3.73
C ALA A 151 8.85 -6.90 4.67
N PRO A 152 9.49 -6.26 5.67
CA PRO A 152 8.78 -5.65 6.80
C PRO A 152 7.78 -4.57 6.40
N TYR A 153 8.18 -3.66 5.51
CA TYR A 153 7.31 -2.58 5.06
C TYR A 153 6.08 -3.10 4.28
N LEU A 154 6.30 -4.03 3.33
CA LEU A 154 5.21 -4.66 2.58
C LEU A 154 4.29 -5.50 3.50
N PHE A 155 4.89 -6.16 4.49
CA PHE A 155 4.14 -6.91 5.49
C PHE A 155 3.16 -5.99 6.24
N GLY A 156 3.65 -4.84 6.71
CA GLY A 156 2.83 -3.83 7.39
C GLY A 156 1.70 -3.30 6.51
N GLN A 157 2.02 -2.89 5.29
CA GLN A 157 1.04 -2.36 4.33
C GLN A 157 -0.03 -3.40 3.93
N SER A 158 0.34 -4.68 3.87
CA SER A 158 -0.59 -5.75 3.43
C SER A 158 -1.67 -6.12 4.43
N ARG A 159 -1.60 -5.61 5.67
CA ARG A 159 -2.56 -5.89 6.76
C ARG A 159 -3.42 -4.70 7.15
N MET A 160 -3.15 -3.51 6.63
CA MET A 160 -3.95 -2.30 6.86
C MET A 160 -5.04 -2.17 5.81
N LEU A 161 -6.13 -1.48 6.14
CA LEU A 161 -7.18 -1.15 5.19
C LEU A 161 -6.69 -0.02 4.26
N ASN A 162 -6.04 -0.41 3.18
CA ASN A 162 -5.55 0.49 2.14
C ASN A 162 -5.57 -0.18 0.77
N HIS A 163 -5.39 0.59 -0.30
CA HIS A 163 -5.38 0.05 -1.66
C HIS A 163 -4.01 -0.38 -2.16
N GLU A 164 -2.95 0.15 -1.56
CA GLU A 164 -1.60 0.14 -2.15
C GLU A 164 -1.05 -1.27 -2.33
N SER A 165 -1.30 -2.13 -1.34
CA SER A 165 -0.86 -3.52 -1.38
C SER A 165 -1.57 -4.32 -2.48
N MET A 166 -2.87 -4.10 -2.64
CA MET A 166 -3.66 -4.74 -3.70
C MET A 166 -3.21 -4.28 -5.08
N VAL A 167 -2.97 -2.98 -5.28
CA VAL A 167 -2.44 -2.43 -6.54
C VAL A 167 -1.14 -3.14 -6.93
N GLY A 168 -0.17 -3.23 -6.01
CA GLY A 168 1.11 -3.87 -6.27
C GLY A 168 0.96 -5.35 -6.65
N LEU A 169 0.13 -6.10 -5.93
CA LEU A 169 -0.09 -7.52 -6.20
C LEU A 169 -0.87 -7.76 -7.49
N PHE A 170 -1.90 -6.98 -7.79
CA PHE A 170 -2.63 -7.08 -9.06
C PHE A 170 -1.75 -6.71 -10.26
N SER A 171 -0.93 -5.65 -10.17
CA SER A 171 0.03 -5.30 -11.22
C SER A 171 1.03 -6.41 -11.47
N LEU A 172 1.57 -6.99 -10.39
CA LEU A 172 2.49 -8.13 -10.47
C LEU A 172 1.84 -9.36 -11.14
N ILE A 173 0.62 -9.71 -10.77
CA ILE A 173 -0.13 -10.82 -11.39
C ILE A 173 -0.34 -10.54 -12.89
N SER A 174 -0.72 -9.31 -13.25
CA SER A 174 -0.92 -8.92 -14.65
C SER A 174 0.35 -9.11 -15.48
N ILE A 175 1.50 -8.63 -15.00
CA ILE A 175 2.79 -8.76 -15.66
C ILE A 175 3.21 -10.23 -15.79
N LEU A 176 3.11 -11.00 -14.71
CA LEU A 176 3.49 -12.40 -14.71
C LEU A 176 2.59 -13.23 -15.63
N ALA A 177 1.28 -13.02 -15.59
CA ALA A 177 0.33 -13.74 -16.44
C ALA A 177 0.50 -13.39 -17.92
N MET A 178 0.73 -12.10 -18.28
CA MET A 178 1.07 -11.69 -19.64
C MET A 178 2.38 -12.32 -20.09
N SER A 179 3.40 -12.30 -19.24
CA SER A 179 4.69 -12.91 -19.55
C SER A 179 4.55 -14.43 -19.74
N ALA A 180 3.77 -15.11 -18.91
CA ALA A 180 3.48 -16.53 -19.08
C ALA A 180 2.74 -16.81 -20.38
N TYR A 181 1.74 -15.99 -20.74
CA TYR A 181 1.02 -16.08 -22.00
C TYR A 181 1.96 -15.93 -23.21
N LEU A 182 2.85 -14.97 -23.20
CA LEU A 182 3.72 -14.67 -24.34
C LEU A 182 4.91 -15.63 -24.45
N PHE A 183 5.55 -16.01 -23.36
CA PHE A 183 6.83 -16.71 -23.36
C PHE A 183 6.76 -18.21 -22.98
N ARG A 184 5.57 -18.69 -22.54
CA ARG A 184 5.35 -20.12 -22.24
C ARG A 184 4.32 -20.73 -23.16
N GLU A 185 3.06 -20.38 -22.97
CA GLU A 185 1.94 -20.95 -23.72
C GLU A 185 0.85 -19.91 -23.93
N HIS A 186 0.36 -19.76 -25.16
CA HIS A 186 -0.71 -18.82 -25.52
C HIS A 186 -2.09 -19.31 -25.01
N ARG A 187 -2.20 -19.66 -23.73
CA ARG A 187 -3.47 -20.08 -23.12
C ARG A 187 -4.35 -18.88 -22.84
N ALA A 188 -5.57 -18.88 -23.34
CA ALA A 188 -6.55 -17.80 -23.14
C ALA A 188 -6.73 -17.45 -21.65
N GLY A 189 -6.71 -18.44 -20.74
CA GLY A 189 -6.82 -18.21 -19.30
C GLY A 189 -5.71 -17.31 -18.72
N LEU A 190 -4.48 -17.36 -19.26
CA LEU A 190 -3.39 -16.48 -18.84
C LEU A 190 -3.61 -15.03 -19.32
N LEU A 191 -4.13 -14.85 -20.56
CA LEU A 191 -4.48 -13.54 -21.09
C LEU A 191 -5.64 -12.93 -20.28
N ILE A 192 -6.67 -13.71 -19.98
CA ILE A 192 -7.81 -13.31 -19.15
C ILE A 192 -7.33 -12.93 -17.74
N LEU A 193 -6.49 -13.74 -17.11
CA LEU A 193 -5.94 -13.46 -15.78
C LEU A 193 -5.13 -12.15 -15.77
N SER A 194 -4.30 -11.93 -16.79
CA SER A 194 -3.51 -10.69 -16.92
C SER A 194 -4.41 -9.46 -17.04
N ALA A 195 -5.41 -9.51 -17.92
CA ALA A 195 -6.32 -8.40 -18.18
C ALA A 195 -7.25 -8.13 -16.97
N ALA A 196 -7.76 -9.19 -16.33
CA ALA A 196 -8.59 -9.06 -15.12
C ALA A 196 -7.79 -8.48 -13.95
N ALA A 197 -6.54 -8.93 -13.74
CA ALA A 197 -5.67 -8.36 -12.70
C ALA A 197 -5.39 -6.87 -12.98
N ALA A 198 -5.13 -6.48 -14.23
CA ALA A 198 -4.96 -5.07 -14.61
C ALA A 198 -6.25 -4.26 -14.38
N ALA A 199 -7.43 -4.84 -14.65
CA ALA A 199 -8.72 -4.20 -14.36
C ALA A 199 -8.88 -3.97 -12.85
N PHE A 200 -8.61 -4.98 -12.01
CA PHE A 200 -8.68 -4.84 -10.56
C PHE A 200 -7.63 -3.87 -10.01
N ALA A 201 -6.41 -3.80 -10.57
CA ALA A 201 -5.45 -2.77 -10.23
C ALA A 201 -6.01 -1.36 -10.48
N ASN A 202 -6.62 -1.12 -11.66
CA ASN A 202 -7.22 0.16 -12.01
C ASN A 202 -8.51 0.46 -11.24
N LEU A 203 -9.32 -0.56 -10.88
CA LEU A 203 -10.47 -0.42 -9.97
C LEU A 203 -10.04 -0.10 -8.53
N THR A 204 -8.84 -0.48 -8.16
CA THR A 204 -8.28 -0.18 -6.84
C THR A 204 -7.74 1.25 -6.81
N LYS A 205 -6.92 1.65 -7.78
CA LYS A 205 -6.31 2.98 -7.81
C LYS A 205 -6.04 3.44 -9.24
N SER A 206 -6.42 4.69 -9.54
CA SER A 206 -6.25 5.29 -10.86
C SER A 206 -4.80 5.36 -11.35
N SER A 207 -3.83 5.43 -10.42
CA SER A 207 -2.39 5.42 -10.75
C SER A 207 -1.92 4.11 -11.40
N SER A 208 -2.69 3.01 -11.29
CA SER A 208 -2.41 1.76 -12.00
C SER A 208 -2.49 1.88 -13.52
N ILE A 209 -2.91 3.03 -14.06
CA ILE A 209 -2.82 3.35 -15.48
C ILE A 209 -1.38 3.22 -16.00
N ALA A 210 -0.36 3.39 -15.15
CA ALA A 210 1.05 3.16 -15.47
C ALA A 210 1.33 1.72 -15.96
N LEU A 211 0.52 0.74 -15.57
CA LEU A 211 0.64 -0.65 -16.02
C LEU A 211 0.33 -0.83 -17.51
N LEU A 212 -0.54 0.00 -18.10
CA LEU A 212 -0.94 -0.13 -19.52
C LEU A 212 0.25 -0.02 -20.47
N PRO A 213 1.09 1.04 -20.43
CA PRO A 213 2.28 1.12 -21.27
C PRO A 213 3.30 0.01 -20.97
N VAL A 214 3.39 -0.47 -19.74
CA VAL A 214 4.27 -1.59 -19.37
C VAL A 214 3.83 -2.87 -20.08
N ILE A 215 2.55 -3.22 -20.06
CA ILE A 215 2.03 -4.39 -20.77
C ILE A 215 2.22 -4.24 -22.29
N ALA A 216 1.95 -3.06 -22.85
CA ALA A 216 2.20 -2.78 -24.26
C ALA A 216 3.68 -3.00 -24.63
N LEU A 217 4.60 -2.55 -23.79
CA LEU A 217 6.04 -2.74 -24.01
C LEU A 217 6.47 -4.20 -23.87
N ILE A 218 5.87 -4.98 -22.95
CA ILE A 218 6.10 -6.42 -22.84
C ILE A 218 5.68 -7.14 -24.15
N ILE A 219 4.51 -6.81 -24.70
CA ILE A 219 4.04 -7.34 -25.98
C ILE A 219 5.02 -6.93 -27.10
N PHE A 220 5.45 -5.68 -27.13
CA PHE A 220 6.40 -5.17 -28.11
C PHE A 220 7.76 -5.88 -28.04
N ILE A 221 8.31 -6.08 -26.84
CA ILE A 221 9.56 -6.82 -26.65
C ILE A 221 9.40 -8.26 -27.15
N TRP A 222 8.26 -8.90 -26.86
CA TRP A 222 7.99 -10.24 -27.40
C TRP A 222 7.96 -10.24 -28.93
N VAL A 223 7.31 -9.27 -29.57
CA VAL A 223 7.30 -9.12 -31.04
C VAL A 223 8.73 -9.04 -31.58
N ILE A 224 9.60 -8.23 -30.97
CA ILE A 224 11.00 -8.11 -31.39
C ILE A 224 11.72 -9.46 -31.28
N THR A 225 11.52 -10.22 -30.22
CA THR A 225 12.17 -11.54 -30.03
C THR A 225 11.74 -12.56 -31.07
N GLN A 226 10.49 -12.47 -31.58
CA GLN A 226 9.93 -13.39 -32.57
C GLN A 226 10.05 -12.88 -34.01
N TRP A 227 10.53 -11.63 -34.22
CA TRP A 227 10.51 -10.94 -35.50
C TRP A 227 11.22 -11.71 -36.60
N LYS A 228 12.35 -12.34 -36.31
CA LYS A 228 13.14 -13.11 -37.29
C LYS A 228 12.40 -14.34 -37.83
N ILE A 229 11.39 -14.84 -37.11
CA ILE A 229 10.67 -16.07 -37.44
C ILE A 229 9.37 -15.77 -38.18
N GLN A 230 8.57 -14.80 -37.74
CA GLN A 230 7.18 -14.61 -38.22
C GLN A 230 6.91 -13.31 -38.97
N LYS A 231 7.80 -12.30 -38.89
CA LYS A 231 7.70 -10.99 -39.57
C LYS A 231 6.30 -10.33 -39.46
N TRP A 232 5.72 -9.90 -40.62
CA TRP A 232 4.49 -9.10 -40.65
C TRP A 232 3.23 -9.74 -40.04
N PRO A 233 2.94 -11.07 -40.15
CA PRO A 233 1.80 -11.68 -39.48
C PRO A 233 1.80 -11.48 -37.98
N LEU A 234 3.00 -11.32 -37.38
CA LEU A 234 3.18 -11.13 -35.94
C LEU A 234 2.59 -9.80 -35.45
N ILE A 235 2.66 -8.74 -36.24
CA ILE A 235 2.06 -7.43 -35.91
C ILE A 235 0.55 -7.57 -35.78
N GLY A 236 -0.12 -8.22 -36.73
CA GLY A 236 -1.56 -8.46 -36.69
C GLY A 236 -1.96 -9.30 -35.46
N TRP A 237 -1.16 -10.32 -35.11
CA TRP A 237 -1.38 -11.12 -33.94
C TRP A 237 -1.20 -10.31 -32.65
N ALA A 238 -0.13 -9.52 -32.53
CA ALA A 238 0.13 -8.67 -31.38
C ALA A 238 -0.98 -7.63 -31.16
N PHE A 239 -1.45 -7.02 -32.27
CA PHE A 239 -2.59 -6.09 -32.21
C PHE A 239 -3.88 -6.78 -31.72
N LYS A 240 -4.20 -7.97 -32.24
CA LYS A 240 -5.36 -8.76 -31.77
C LYS A 240 -5.22 -9.13 -30.30
N THR A 241 -4.03 -9.52 -29.85
CA THR A 241 -3.74 -9.85 -28.45
C THR A 241 -3.93 -8.62 -27.54
N ALA A 242 -3.37 -7.46 -27.93
CA ALA A 242 -3.52 -6.22 -27.18
C ALA A 242 -4.98 -5.76 -27.14
N ALA A 243 -5.71 -5.84 -28.25
CA ALA A 243 -7.13 -5.49 -28.34
C ALA A 243 -7.99 -6.43 -27.47
N ALA A 244 -7.74 -7.75 -27.52
CA ALA A 244 -8.44 -8.72 -26.69
C ALA A 244 -8.15 -8.48 -25.18
N TRP A 245 -6.88 -8.24 -24.82
CA TRP A 245 -6.50 -7.92 -23.45
C TRP A 245 -7.19 -6.64 -22.96
N LEU A 246 -7.19 -5.57 -23.76
CA LEU A 246 -7.85 -4.31 -23.42
C LEU A 246 -9.39 -4.49 -23.32
N GLY A 247 -9.99 -5.24 -24.23
CA GLY A 247 -11.42 -5.56 -24.20
C GLY A 247 -11.82 -6.31 -22.93
N ILE A 248 -11.01 -7.29 -22.50
CA ILE A 248 -11.24 -8.03 -21.24
C ILE A 248 -11.06 -7.10 -20.05
N LEU A 249 -10.04 -6.25 -20.03
CA LEU A 249 -9.82 -5.26 -18.99
C LEU A 249 -11.04 -4.35 -18.84
N ILE A 250 -11.52 -3.76 -19.93
CA ILE A 250 -12.71 -2.88 -19.94
C ILE A 250 -13.94 -3.64 -19.46
N LEU A 251 -14.14 -4.87 -19.90
CA LEU A 251 -15.29 -5.70 -19.50
C LEU A 251 -15.26 -5.98 -18.00
N VAL A 252 -14.13 -6.41 -17.45
CA VAL A 252 -13.99 -6.69 -16.01
C VAL A 252 -14.15 -5.41 -15.20
N TYR A 253 -13.56 -4.29 -15.65
CA TYR A 253 -13.72 -2.99 -15.01
C TYR A 253 -15.20 -2.58 -14.93
N PHE A 254 -15.92 -2.72 -16.05
CA PHE A 254 -17.33 -2.38 -16.15
C PHE A 254 -18.21 -3.29 -15.25
N ILE A 255 -18.02 -4.61 -15.30
CA ILE A 255 -18.82 -5.56 -14.53
C ILE A 255 -18.61 -5.38 -13.03
N SER A 256 -17.38 -5.10 -12.59
CA SER A 256 -17.02 -5.08 -11.17
C SER A 256 -17.39 -3.77 -10.46
N TRP A 257 -17.80 -2.74 -11.20
CA TRP A 257 -18.21 -1.44 -10.63
C TRP A 257 -19.61 -1.03 -11.06
N PRO A 258 -20.63 -1.20 -10.19
CA PRO A 258 -22.03 -0.89 -10.54
C PRO A 258 -22.30 0.54 -11.02
N GLY A 259 -21.52 1.53 -10.54
CA GLY A 259 -21.60 2.90 -11.06
C GLY A 259 -21.38 3.03 -12.56
N MET A 260 -20.54 2.14 -13.13
CA MET A 260 -20.30 2.09 -14.58
C MET A 260 -21.55 1.64 -15.37
N TRP A 261 -22.50 0.91 -14.74
CA TRP A 261 -23.69 0.41 -15.42
C TRP A 261 -24.70 1.53 -15.71
N VAL A 262 -24.75 2.56 -14.83
CA VAL A 262 -25.74 3.63 -14.87
C VAL A 262 -25.16 4.97 -15.30
N ALA A 263 -23.92 5.27 -14.93
CA ALA A 263 -23.30 6.59 -15.17
C ALA A 263 -21.81 6.48 -15.52
N PRO A 264 -21.39 5.73 -16.58
CA PRO A 264 -19.97 5.49 -16.89
C PRO A 264 -19.17 6.78 -17.14
N GLY A 265 -19.78 7.77 -17.78
CA GLY A 265 -19.12 9.06 -18.02
C GLY A 265 -18.80 9.81 -16.73
N LYS A 266 -19.75 9.84 -15.77
CA LYS A 266 -19.55 10.41 -14.42
C LYS A 266 -18.42 9.67 -13.69
N MET A 267 -18.46 8.33 -13.66
CA MET A 267 -17.46 7.51 -12.98
C MET A 267 -16.04 7.79 -13.50
N LEU A 268 -15.87 7.80 -14.81
CA LEU A 268 -14.56 8.05 -15.44
C LEU A 268 -14.09 9.50 -15.23
N TYR A 269 -15.01 10.47 -15.30
CA TYR A 269 -14.70 11.87 -15.05
C TYR A 269 -14.26 12.10 -13.60
N GLU A 270 -15.03 11.61 -12.63
CA GLU A 270 -14.71 11.77 -11.20
C GLU A 270 -13.38 11.11 -10.84
N VAL A 271 -13.06 9.96 -11.40
CA VAL A 271 -11.81 9.27 -11.11
C VAL A 271 -10.65 9.85 -11.90
N TYR A 272 -10.65 9.73 -13.23
CA TYR A 272 -9.48 10.09 -14.03
C TYR A 272 -9.35 11.60 -14.25
N GLY A 273 -10.48 12.33 -14.36
CA GLY A 273 -10.46 13.79 -14.40
C GLY A 273 -9.88 14.38 -13.13
N ASN A 274 -10.35 13.94 -11.95
CA ASN A 274 -9.82 14.39 -10.67
C ASN A 274 -8.38 13.90 -10.45
N ALA A 275 -8.03 12.65 -10.82
CA ALA A 275 -6.65 12.16 -10.71
C ALA A 275 -5.67 13.02 -11.52
N PHE A 276 -6.06 13.42 -12.74
CA PHE A 276 -5.29 14.36 -13.57
C PHE A 276 -5.17 15.73 -12.92
N SER A 277 -6.27 16.28 -12.42
CA SER A 277 -6.27 17.57 -11.74
C SER A 277 -5.39 17.57 -10.49
N TYR A 278 -5.49 16.54 -9.65
CA TYR A 278 -4.59 16.40 -8.51
C TYR A 278 -3.13 16.26 -8.91
N ALA A 279 -2.84 15.51 -9.97
CA ALA A 279 -1.47 15.32 -10.42
C ALA A 279 -0.82 16.62 -10.90
N PHE A 280 -1.56 17.48 -11.61
CA PHE A 280 -1.01 18.67 -12.26
C PHE A 280 -1.42 19.99 -11.62
N GLN A 281 -2.49 20.03 -10.84
CA GLN A 281 -3.05 21.26 -10.23
C GLN A 281 -3.16 21.17 -8.70
N GLY A 282 -2.87 20.03 -8.09
CA GLY A 282 -2.89 19.84 -6.64
C GLY A 282 -4.26 19.78 -5.97
N ALA A 283 -5.37 19.86 -6.71
CA ALA A 283 -6.72 19.84 -6.17
C ALA A 283 -7.74 19.17 -7.13
N ARG A 284 -8.97 18.96 -6.67
CA ARG A 284 -10.08 18.45 -7.50
C ARG A 284 -10.47 19.43 -8.60
N LEU A 285 -10.99 18.93 -9.72
CA LEU A 285 -11.47 19.73 -10.84
C LEU A 285 -12.49 20.81 -10.42
N SER A 286 -13.39 20.48 -9.49
CA SER A 286 -14.38 21.44 -8.98
C SER A 286 -13.77 22.66 -8.28
N VAL A 287 -12.55 22.51 -7.74
CA VAL A 287 -11.80 23.59 -7.06
C VAL A 287 -10.85 24.29 -8.03
N THR A 288 -10.35 23.56 -9.04
CA THR A 288 -9.33 24.06 -9.98
C THR A 288 -9.92 24.70 -11.24
N GLN A 289 -11.24 24.82 -11.35
CA GLN A 289 -11.88 25.54 -12.45
C GLN A 289 -11.35 26.98 -12.53
N GLY A 290 -10.60 27.28 -13.60
CA GLY A 290 -9.96 28.57 -13.81
C GLY A 290 -8.52 28.70 -13.31
N LEU A 291 -7.96 27.70 -12.62
CA LEU A 291 -6.53 27.68 -12.30
C LEU A 291 -5.71 27.25 -13.53
N GLN A 292 -4.58 27.93 -13.73
CA GLN A 292 -3.62 27.50 -14.76
C GLN A 292 -2.94 26.21 -14.30
N PRO A 293 -2.76 25.21 -15.20
CA PRO A 293 -1.97 24.03 -14.88
C PRO A 293 -0.58 24.47 -14.44
N SER A 294 -0.04 23.84 -13.41
CA SER A 294 1.35 24.07 -13.04
C SER A 294 2.28 23.70 -14.20
N SER A 295 3.27 24.52 -14.44
CA SER A 295 4.27 24.22 -15.45
C SER A 295 5.04 22.94 -15.07
N PHE A 296 5.09 21.96 -15.96
CA PHE A 296 5.94 20.79 -15.80
C PHE A 296 7.41 21.22 -15.71
N SER A 297 8.09 20.80 -14.65
CA SER A 297 9.53 21.02 -14.48
C SER A 297 10.27 19.67 -14.49
N LEU A 298 11.14 19.48 -15.48
CA LEU A 298 11.98 18.28 -15.56
C LEU A 298 12.86 18.11 -14.32
N SER A 299 13.39 19.21 -13.77
CA SER A 299 14.20 19.16 -12.55
C SER A 299 13.41 18.68 -11.34
N SER A 300 12.15 19.11 -11.20
CA SER A 300 11.25 18.64 -10.14
C SER A 300 10.92 17.16 -10.30
N ALA A 301 10.64 16.71 -11.52
CA ALA A 301 10.39 15.30 -11.79
C ALA A 301 11.61 14.42 -11.47
N VAL A 302 12.81 14.83 -11.87
CA VAL A 302 14.06 14.12 -11.55
C VAL A 302 14.30 14.09 -10.05
N SER A 303 14.10 15.21 -9.33
CA SER A 303 14.18 15.26 -7.88
C SER A 303 13.17 14.32 -7.22
N GLY A 304 11.95 14.24 -7.73
CA GLY A 304 10.91 13.32 -7.27
C GLY A 304 11.33 11.85 -7.40
N VAL A 305 11.93 11.46 -8.54
CA VAL A 305 12.48 10.10 -8.72
C VAL A 305 13.50 9.76 -7.63
N PHE A 306 14.47 10.65 -7.40
CA PHE A 306 15.47 10.43 -6.35
C PHE A 306 14.87 10.39 -4.94
N SER A 307 13.88 11.23 -4.65
CA SER A 307 13.16 11.23 -3.38
C SER A 307 12.49 9.88 -3.12
N PHE A 308 11.79 9.32 -4.13
CA PHE A 308 11.19 8.00 -3.99
C PHE A 308 12.22 6.87 -3.87
N LEU A 309 13.31 6.91 -4.62
CA LEU A 309 14.38 5.92 -4.48
C LEU A 309 15.02 5.95 -3.09
N ILE A 310 15.24 7.14 -2.54
CA ILE A 310 15.72 7.30 -1.16
C ILE A 310 14.68 6.78 -0.16
N SER A 311 13.41 7.08 -0.38
CA SER A 311 12.31 6.56 0.46
C SER A 311 12.22 5.04 0.42
N ILE A 312 12.39 4.42 -0.76
CA ILE A 312 12.46 2.97 -0.92
C ILE A 312 13.67 2.40 -0.18
N ALA A 313 14.83 3.04 -0.28
CA ALA A 313 16.01 2.63 0.46
C ALA A 313 15.80 2.66 1.98
N TRP A 314 15.07 3.63 2.51
CA TRP A 314 14.69 3.69 3.92
C TRP A 314 13.78 2.56 4.37
N ARG A 315 12.87 2.10 3.52
CA ARG A 315 11.79 1.18 3.85
C ARG A 315 12.06 -0.28 3.46
N THR A 316 13.14 -0.54 2.72
CA THR A 316 13.59 -1.89 2.36
C THR A 316 14.75 -2.35 3.23
N SER A 317 14.86 -3.67 3.42
CA SER A 317 15.89 -4.25 4.30
C SER A 317 17.28 -4.26 3.65
N PRO A 318 18.37 -4.41 4.44
CA PRO A 318 19.70 -4.69 3.89
C PRO A 318 19.74 -5.96 3.01
N VAL A 319 18.89 -6.94 3.32
CA VAL A 319 18.74 -8.17 2.51
C VAL A 319 18.20 -7.83 1.13
N THR A 320 17.19 -6.96 1.06
CA THR A 320 16.65 -6.46 -0.20
C THR A 320 17.70 -5.71 -1.01
N TRP A 321 18.52 -4.85 -0.39
CA TRP A 321 19.58 -4.14 -1.11
C TRP A 321 20.59 -5.08 -1.75
N LEU A 322 21.10 -6.05 -0.98
CA LEU A 322 22.03 -7.04 -1.51
C LEU A 322 21.40 -7.89 -2.62
N GLY A 323 20.15 -8.29 -2.42
CA GLY A 323 19.40 -9.03 -3.43
C GLY A 323 19.20 -8.23 -4.73
N LEU A 324 18.93 -6.92 -4.65
CA LEU A 324 18.84 -6.02 -5.80
C LEU A 324 20.17 -5.91 -6.53
N ILE A 325 21.29 -5.76 -5.81
CA ILE A 325 22.63 -5.73 -6.40
C ILE A 325 22.87 -7.03 -7.17
N PHE A 326 22.59 -8.20 -6.58
CA PHE A 326 22.70 -9.48 -7.28
C PHE A 326 21.76 -9.54 -8.49
N GLY A 327 20.50 -9.08 -8.36
CA GLY A 327 19.56 -9.04 -9.46
C GLY A 327 20.06 -8.20 -10.63
N ILE A 328 20.60 -7.01 -10.36
CA ILE A 328 21.16 -6.11 -11.38
C ILE A 328 22.38 -6.78 -12.06
N VAL A 329 23.32 -7.35 -11.30
CA VAL A 329 24.48 -8.03 -11.86
C VAL A 329 24.03 -9.20 -12.75
N LEU A 330 23.03 -9.96 -12.32
CA LEU A 330 22.52 -11.12 -13.03
C LEU A 330 21.73 -10.76 -14.30
N LEU A 331 21.13 -9.57 -14.40
CA LEU A 331 20.50 -9.09 -15.64
C LEU A 331 21.49 -9.07 -16.80
N PHE A 332 22.76 -8.70 -16.53
CA PHE A 332 23.83 -8.62 -17.53
C PHE A 332 24.65 -9.88 -17.67
N HIS A 333 24.39 -10.90 -16.83
CA HIS A 333 25.15 -12.15 -16.86
C HIS A 333 24.79 -12.98 -18.10
N LYS A 334 25.82 -13.45 -18.83
CA LYS A 334 25.64 -14.14 -20.13
C LYS A 334 25.29 -15.63 -20.00
N ASP A 335 25.62 -16.27 -18.89
CA ASP A 335 25.41 -17.71 -18.70
C ASP A 335 23.91 -18.01 -18.48
N THR A 336 23.29 -18.61 -19.47
CA THR A 336 21.88 -19.02 -19.42
C THR A 336 21.62 -20.28 -18.61
N LYS A 337 22.69 -21.06 -18.25
CA LYS A 337 22.58 -22.22 -17.36
C LYS A 337 22.42 -21.75 -15.91
N LEU A 338 23.03 -20.63 -15.55
CA LEU A 338 22.88 -20.04 -14.22
C LEU A 338 21.51 -19.37 -14.10
N ILE A 339 21.19 -18.47 -15.01
CA ILE A 339 19.94 -17.71 -15.00
C ILE A 339 19.20 -17.83 -16.34
N PRO A 340 18.01 -18.47 -16.36
CA PRO A 340 17.20 -18.57 -17.57
C PRO A 340 16.86 -17.19 -18.15
N ILE A 341 16.79 -17.11 -19.48
CA ILE A 341 16.42 -15.86 -20.19
C ILE A 341 15.10 -15.31 -19.65
N LEU A 342 14.13 -16.17 -19.42
CA LEU A 342 12.83 -15.78 -18.89
C LEU A 342 12.92 -15.10 -17.51
N ALA A 343 13.78 -15.60 -16.61
CA ALA A 343 13.99 -14.98 -15.31
C ALA A 343 14.58 -13.57 -15.44
N ARG A 344 15.54 -13.37 -16.35
CA ARG A 344 16.11 -12.05 -16.66
C ARG A 344 15.06 -11.08 -17.23
N MET A 345 14.25 -11.58 -18.17
CA MET A 345 13.16 -10.77 -18.74
C MET A 345 12.15 -10.35 -17.66
N LEU A 346 11.77 -11.28 -16.76
CA LEU A 346 10.90 -10.97 -15.63
C LEU A 346 11.47 -9.88 -14.72
N MET A 347 12.76 -10.00 -14.35
CA MET A 347 13.42 -8.94 -13.56
C MET A 347 13.37 -7.59 -14.30
N GLY A 348 13.62 -7.58 -15.62
CA GLY A 348 13.54 -6.38 -16.45
C GLY A 348 12.14 -5.78 -16.48
N PHE A 349 11.09 -6.59 -16.60
CA PHE A 349 9.70 -6.15 -16.61
C PHE A 349 9.26 -5.60 -15.24
N LEU A 350 9.72 -6.22 -14.16
CA LEU A 350 9.45 -5.74 -12.80
C LEU A 350 10.16 -4.41 -12.50
N PHE A 351 11.41 -4.22 -12.97
CA PHE A 351 12.06 -2.91 -12.92
C PHE A 351 11.32 -1.87 -13.75
N LEU A 352 10.86 -2.23 -14.94
CA LEU A 352 10.10 -1.34 -15.81
C LEU A 352 8.83 -0.83 -15.12
N GLU A 353 8.05 -1.72 -14.51
CA GLU A 353 6.85 -1.35 -13.73
C GLU A 353 7.21 -0.48 -12.54
N SER A 354 8.26 -0.85 -11.79
CA SER A 354 8.71 -0.06 -10.64
C SER A 354 9.07 1.36 -11.03
N PHE A 355 9.82 1.53 -12.12
CA PHE A 355 10.20 2.87 -12.59
C PHE A 355 9.05 3.62 -13.26
N ALA A 356 8.10 2.92 -13.91
CA ALA A 356 6.89 3.55 -14.44
C ALA A 356 6.01 4.11 -13.31
N CYS A 357 5.84 3.35 -12.23
CA CYS A 357 5.13 3.79 -11.02
C CYS A 357 5.83 5.00 -10.37
N ILE A 358 7.14 4.94 -10.14
CA ILE A 358 7.92 6.04 -9.57
C ILE A 358 7.84 7.27 -10.49
N GLY A 359 8.01 7.11 -11.80
CA GLY A 359 7.93 8.19 -12.78
C GLY A 359 6.60 8.90 -12.75
N LEU A 360 5.49 8.15 -12.69
CA LEU A 360 4.14 8.72 -12.61
C LEU A 360 3.98 9.61 -11.37
N PHE A 361 4.40 9.15 -10.20
CA PHE A 361 4.28 9.93 -8.96
C PHE A 361 5.30 11.06 -8.85
N SER A 362 6.45 10.94 -9.53
CA SER A 362 7.48 12.00 -9.54
C SER A 362 7.05 13.26 -10.30
N ILE A 363 6.08 13.14 -11.22
CA ILE A 363 5.50 14.29 -11.92
C ILE A 363 4.25 14.83 -11.23
N ALA A 364 3.66 14.08 -10.29
CA ALA A 364 2.46 14.47 -9.57
C ALA A 364 2.79 15.42 -8.41
N GLN A 365 2.00 16.49 -8.23
CA GLN A 365 2.24 17.45 -7.16
C GLN A 365 1.71 16.97 -5.81
N GLY A 366 2.48 17.21 -4.74
CA GLY A 366 2.08 16.90 -3.36
C GLY A 366 1.81 15.41 -3.10
N ARG A 367 2.42 14.52 -3.90
CA ARG A 367 2.25 13.05 -3.82
C ARG A 367 3.57 12.35 -3.50
N ASP A 368 4.20 12.74 -2.39
CA ASP A 368 5.54 12.34 -1.96
C ASP A 368 5.57 11.21 -0.92
N GLN A 369 4.39 10.73 -0.50
CA GLN A 369 4.31 9.72 0.57
C GLN A 369 4.85 8.37 0.11
N PRO A 370 5.64 7.66 0.96
CA PRO A 370 6.29 6.40 0.59
C PRO A 370 5.34 5.32 0.06
N HIS A 371 4.14 5.24 0.61
CA HIS A 371 3.17 4.21 0.24
C HIS A 371 2.56 4.42 -1.16
N TYR A 372 2.58 5.62 -1.72
CA TYR A 372 2.04 5.86 -3.07
C TYR A 372 2.72 5.03 -4.16
N VAL A 373 4.00 4.72 -3.99
CA VAL A 373 4.76 3.90 -4.93
C VAL A 373 4.92 2.44 -4.46
N LEU A 374 3.96 1.90 -3.69
CA LEU A 374 4.08 0.56 -3.12
C LEU A 374 4.18 -0.54 -4.20
N ALA A 375 3.60 -0.34 -5.38
CA ALA A 375 3.78 -1.24 -6.53
C ALA A 375 5.27 -1.36 -6.92
N ALA A 376 6.04 -0.27 -6.85
CA ALA A 376 7.49 -0.31 -7.08
C ALA A 376 8.23 -1.11 -6.01
N TYR A 377 7.82 -1.02 -4.74
CA TYR A 377 8.42 -1.86 -3.69
C TYR A 377 8.22 -3.35 -3.97
N TYR A 378 7.02 -3.77 -4.41
CA TYR A 378 6.79 -5.16 -4.81
C TYR A 378 7.73 -5.59 -5.94
N GLY A 379 7.88 -4.77 -6.99
CA GLY A 379 8.80 -5.05 -8.09
C GLY A 379 10.24 -5.22 -7.62
N PHE A 380 10.75 -4.30 -6.80
CA PHE A 380 12.11 -4.37 -6.27
C PHE A 380 12.32 -5.56 -5.33
N GLU A 381 11.38 -5.86 -4.44
CA GLU A 381 11.47 -7.03 -3.54
C GLU A 381 11.49 -8.35 -4.32
N PHE A 382 10.66 -8.49 -5.38
CA PHE A 382 10.72 -9.69 -6.23
C PHE A 382 12.02 -9.78 -7.02
N VAL A 383 12.55 -8.68 -7.56
CA VAL A 383 13.87 -8.69 -8.20
C VAL A 383 14.97 -9.06 -7.20
N ALA A 384 14.93 -8.52 -5.98
CA ALA A 384 15.88 -8.86 -4.92
C ALA A 384 15.80 -10.34 -4.55
N ALA A 385 14.59 -10.88 -4.42
CA ALA A 385 14.38 -12.30 -4.14
C ALA A 385 14.97 -13.19 -5.23
N LEU A 386 14.70 -12.89 -6.50
CA LEU A 386 15.30 -13.59 -7.64
C LEU A 386 16.83 -13.45 -7.63
N GLY A 387 17.35 -12.26 -7.33
CA GLY A 387 18.77 -11.99 -7.17
C GLY A 387 19.43 -12.95 -6.17
N TRP A 388 18.85 -13.08 -4.97
CA TRP A 388 19.32 -14.00 -3.95
C TRP A 388 19.29 -15.46 -4.40
N ILE A 389 18.20 -15.90 -5.01
CA ILE A 389 18.03 -17.28 -5.42
C ILE A 389 19.09 -17.67 -6.45
N TYR A 390 19.33 -16.83 -7.45
CA TYR A 390 20.33 -17.11 -8.48
C TYR A 390 21.76 -16.89 -7.97
N ALA A 391 21.99 -16.00 -7.00
CA ALA A 391 23.27 -15.90 -6.31
C ALA A 391 23.59 -17.19 -5.52
N LEU A 392 22.61 -17.78 -4.81
CA LEU A 392 22.77 -19.06 -4.14
C LEU A 392 23.03 -20.21 -5.13
N ARG A 393 22.39 -20.20 -6.31
CA ARG A 393 22.69 -21.16 -7.38
C ARG A 393 24.11 -21.00 -7.91
N TRP A 394 24.55 -19.76 -8.12
CA TRP A 394 25.93 -19.48 -8.51
C TRP A 394 26.92 -20.00 -7.45
N LEU A 395 26.67 -19.75 -6.18
CA LEU A 395 27.48 -20.25 -5.09
C LEU A 395 27.58 -21.80 -5.10
N ALA A 396 26.45 -22.47 -5.33
CA ALA A 396 26.39 -23.93 -5.44
C ALA A 396 27.12 -24.48 -6.67
N GLN A 397 27.19 -23.73 -7.77
CA GLN A 397 27.99 -24.12 -8.94
C GLN A 397 29.49 -23.93 -8.72
N SER A 398 29.88 -22.89 -7.97
CA SER A 398 31.27 -22.49 -7.77
C SER A 398 31.95 -23.25 -6.65
N PHE A 399 31.22 -23.72 -5.63
CA PHE A 399 31.78 -24.34 -4.42
C PHE A 399 31.10 -25.66 -4.08
N GLU A 400 31.89 -26.73 -3.85
CA GLU A 400 31.36 -28.06 -3.54
C GLU A 400 30.57 -28.12 -2.22
N TRP A 401 31.03 -27.41 -1.18
CA TRP A 401 30.32 -27.36 0.10
C TRP A 401 28.92 -26.78 -0.01
N ALA A 402 28.73 -25.80 -0.91
CA ALA A 402 27.46 -25.14 -1.14
C ALA A 402 26.48 -25.96 -2.00
N ARG A 403 26.93 -27.06 -2.61
CA ARG A 403 26.05 -28.01 -3.36
C ARG A 403 25.18 -28.84 -2.43
N LYS A 404 25.60 -29.03 -1.17
CA LYS A 404 24.87 -29.85 -0.20
C LYS A 404 23.47 -29.25 0.07
N PRO A 405 22.37 -30.02 -0.09
CA PRO A 405 21.02 -29.50 0.09
C PRO A 405 20.78 -28.85 1.44
N LEU A 406 21.34 -29.43 2.52
CA LEU A 406 21.23 -28.87 3.87
C LEU A 406 21.87 -27.48 3.96
N VAL A 407 23.02 -27.27 3.32
CA VAL A 407 23.71 -25.98 3.30
C VAL A 407 22.85 -24.94 2.57
N GLN A 408 22.25 -25.27 1.43
CA GLN A 408 21.37 -24.39 0.70
C GLN A 408 20.15 -23.99 1.53
N ILE A 409 19.55 -24.95 2.24
CA ILE A 409 18.42 -24.68 3.15
C ILE A 409 18.85 -23.76 4.29
N ILE A 410 20.01 -24.00 4.90
CA ILE A 410 20.53 -23.16 5.99
C ILE A 410 20.79 -21.73 5.49
N LEU A 411 21.48 -21.58 4.35
CA LEU A 411 21.77 -20.26 3.77
C LEU A 411 20.49 -19.51 3.45
N PHE A 412 19.51 -20.17 2.84
CA PHE A 412 18.23 -19.56 2.55
C PHE A 412 17.46 -19.18 3.85
N ALA A 413 17.47 -20.05 4.85
CA ALA A 413 16.86 -19.77 6.15
C ALA A 413 17.48 -18.56 6.85
N VAL A 414 18.82 -18.43 6.80
CA VAL A 414 19.53 -17.25 7.34
C VAL A 414 19.09 -15.97 6.62
N ILE A 415 19.01 -15.99 5.28
CA ILE A 415 18.55 -14.86 4.48
C ILE A 415 17.09 -14.49 4.84
N LEU A 416 16.21 -15.50 4.96
CA LEU A 416 14.81 -15.30 5.29
C LEU A 416 14.63 -14.74 6.71
N ILE A 417 15.37 -15.27 7.69
CA ILE A 417 15.36 -14.77 9.07
C ILE A 417 15.87 -13.32 9.11
N ALA A 418 16.95 -13.01 8.38
CA ALA A 418 17.47 -11.66 8.29
C ALA A 418 16.47 -10.69 7.63
N GLN A 419 15.73 -11.14 6.59
CA GLN A 419 14.65 -10.38 5.96
C GLN A 419 13.50 -10.11 6.95
N ALA A 420 13.09 -11.14 7.69
CA ALA A 420 12.00 -11.06 8.64
C ALA A 420 12.37 -10.37 9.98
N ALA A 421 13.65 -10.17 10.26
CA ALA A 421 14.12 -9.62 11.54
C ALA A 421 13.44 -8.28 11.90
N GLY A 422 13.21 -7.44 10.90
CA GLY A 422 12.51 -6.17 11.07
C GLY A 422 11.12 -6.28 11.66
N LEU A 423 10.42 -7.40 11.43
CA LEU A 423 9.07 -7.62 11.94
C LEU A 423 9.04 -7.72 13.47
N PHE A 424 10.08 -8.27 14.08
CA PHE A 424 10.10 -8.48 15.54
C PHE A 424 10.17 -7.18 16.32
N TYR A 425 10.99 -6.22 15.87
CA TYR A 425 11.14 -4.96 16.61
C TYR A 425 10.16 -3.86 16.15
N THR A 426 9.48 -4.02 15.00
CA THR A 426 8.47 -3.05 14.54
C THR A 426 7.02 -3.47 14.85
N SER A 427 6.82 -4.65 15.44
CA SER A 427 5.48 -5.10 15.83
C SER A 427 4.84 -4.15 16.86
N PRO A 428 3.55 -3.81 16.70
CA PRO A 428 2.62 -4.16 15.64
C PRO A 428 2.63 -3.17 14.44
N TYR A 429 3.50 -2.15 14.47
CA TYR A 429 3.57 -1.07 13.48
C TYR A 429 4.59 -1.37 12.37
N TYR A 430 4.49 -2.55 11.74
CA TYR A 430 5.48 -3.06 10.77
C TYR A 430 5.84 -2.07 9.64
N TYR A 431 4.90 -1.23 9.24
CA TYR A 431 5.12 -0.21 8.21
C TYR A 431 6.05 0.94 8.69
N THR A 432 6.33 1.03 9.98
CA THR A 432 7.32 1.98 10.53
C THR A 432 8.76 1.49 10.38
N TYR A 433 8.96 0.33 9.75
CA TYR A 433 10.29 -0.21 9.51
C TYR A 433 11.20 0.81 8.83
N LEU A 434 12.39 0.97 9.41
CA LEU A 434 13.49 1.75 8.85
C LEU A 434 14.73 0.87 8.71
N ASN A 435 15.39 0.98 7.56
CA ASN A 435 16.60 0.25 7.27
C ASN A 435 17.73 0.66 8.22
N PRO A 436 18.31 -0.28 9.00
CA PRO A 436 19.35 0.04 9.97
C PRO A 436 20.62 0.63 9.35
N LEU A 437 20.96 0.28 8.10
CA LEU A 437 22.11 0.88 7.42
C LEU A 437 21.87 2.37 7.11
N MET A 438 20.64 2.73 6.72
CA MET A 438 20.29 4.13 6.49
C MET A 438 20.32 4.93 7.78
N LEU A 439 19.94 4.33 8.93
CA LEU A 439 19.97 4.99 10.24
C LEU A 439 21.39 5.37 10.69
N VAL A 440 22.40 4.62 10.24
CA VAL A 440 23.82 4.96 10.48
C VAL A 440 24.28 6.11 9.57
N MET A 441 23.70 6.22 8.38
CA MET A 441 24.15 7.17 7.34
C MET A 441 23.43 8.52 7.43
N ARG A 442 22.19 8.56 7.89
CA ARG A 442 21.34 9.75 7.88
C ARG A 442 20.35 9.76 9.05
N PRO A 443 19.88 10.94 9.49
CA PRO A 443 18.76 11.04 10.43
C PRO A 443 17.51 10.33 9.89
N ALA A 444 16.71 9.75 10.79
CA ALA A 444 15.46 9.08 10.40
C ALA A 444 14.48 10.09 9.80
N PRO A 445 13.78 9.74 8.69
CA PRO A 445 12.75 10.59 8.14
C PRO A 445 11.55 10.66 9.10
N SER A 446 10.92 11.83 9.17
CA SER A 446 9.64 12.02 9.85
C SER A 446 8.52 11.55 8.93
N PHE A 447 7.93 10.43 9.29
CA PHE A 447 6.76 9.89 8.60
C PHE A 447 5.78 9.37 9.64
N PHE A 448 4.58 9.92 9.64
CA PHE A 448 3.54 9.60 10.61
C PHE A 448 2.29 9.12 9.86
N TYR A 449 1.63 8.09 10.42
CA TYR A 449 0.45 7.52 9.79
C TYR A 449 -0.59 7.01 10.82
N GLY A 450 -0.60 7.61 12.03
CA GLY A 450 -1.56 7.29 13.10
C GLY A 450 -1.03 6.37 14.20
N GLU A 451 0.19 5.83 14.05
CA GLU A 451 0.82 4.98 15.08
C GLU A 451 0.99 5.71 16.40
N LYS A 452 0.85 4.98 17.49
CA LYS A 452 0.97 5.47 18.88
C LYS A 452 -0.14 6.43 19.33
N MET A 453 -1.12 6.74 18.46
CA MET A 453 -2.28 7.53 18.86
C MET A 453 -3.19 6.77 19.85
N GLU A 454 -3.21 5.42 19.79
CA GLU A 454 -3.93 4.59 20.74
C GLU A 454 -3.32 4.66 22.14
N GLU A 455 -1.98 4.73 22.25
CA GLU A 455 -1.31 4.87 23.54
C GLU A 455 -1.53 6.29 24.12
N ALA A 456 -1.54 7.32 23.27
CA ALA A 456 -1.82 8.69 23.67
C ALA A 456 -3.29 8.83 24.16
N GLY A 457 -4.23 8.24 23.43
CA GLY A 457 -5.63 8.23 23.82
C GLY A 457 -5.87 7.48 25.14
N ALA A 458 -5.27 6.31 25.30
CA ALA A 458 -5.35 5.54 26.53
C ALA A 458 -4.75 6.30 27.74
N TYR A 459 -3.59 6.94 27.55
CA TYR A 459 -2.98 7.75 28.61
C TYR A 459 -3.90 8.89 29.08
N LEU A 460 -4.54 9.61 28.16
CA LEU A 460 -5.46 10.69 28.50
C LEU A 460 -6.80 10.15 29.04
N ALA A 461 -7.24 8.96 28.63
CA ALA A 461 -8.43 8.31 29.17
C ALA A 461 -8.31 7.94 30.66
N GLU A 462 -7.10 7.73 31.16
CA GLU A 462 -6.83 7.47 32.58
C GLU A 462 -6.85 8.73 33.46
N LYS A 463 -6.95 9.93 32.87
CA LYS A 463 -6.99 11.19 33.62
C LYS A 463 -8.33 11.38 34.31
N PRO A 464 -8.33 12.03 35.50
CA PRO A 464 -9.58 12.45 36.13
C PRO A 464 -10.38 13.35 35.17
N ASP A 465 -11.67 13.10 35.09
CA ASP A 465 -12.60 13.89 34.28
C ASP A 465 -12.31 13.89 32.75
N ALA A 466 -11.67 12.82 32.26
CA ALA A 466 -11.28 12.68 30.85
C ALA A 466 -12.43 12.86 29.85
N GLU A 467 -13.67 12.47 30.24
CA GLU A 467 -14.88 12.59 29.42
C GLU A 467 -15.25 14.05 29.12
N ASN A 468 -14.91 14.98 30.02
CA ASN A 468 -15.21 16.41 29.89
C ASN A 468 -14.04 17.23 29.32
N GLN A 469 -12.89 16.60 29.10
CA GLN A 469 -11.68 17.25 28.58
C GLN A 469 -11.62 17.18 27.06
N THR A 470 -10.97 18.18 26.46
CA THR A 470 -10.78 18.29 25.02
C THR A 470 -9.32 18.16 24.65
N ALA A 471 -8.99 17.30 23.69
CA ALA A 471 -7.65 17.16 23.13
C ALA A 471 -7.58 17.66 21.68
N LEU A 472 -6.63 18.54 21.36
CA LEU A 472 -6.27 18.95 20.01
C LEU A 472 -5.17 18.02 19.49
N VAL A 473 -5.45 17.22 18.45
CA VAL A 473 -4.63 16.07 18.10
C VAL A 473 -4.31 16.04 16.61
N TYR A 474 -3.02 15.92 16.29
CA TYR A 474 -2.58 15.55 14.94
C TYR A 474 -2.93 14.07 14.69
N PHE A 475 -3.64 13.75 13.62
CA PHE A 475 -4.32 12.46 13.42
C PHE A 475 -5.40 12.14 14.48
N GLY A 476 -6.13 13.15 14.89
CA GLY A 476 -7.19 12.99 15.89
C GLY A 476 -8.26 11.94 15.54
N ARG A 477 -8.47 11.63 14.24
CA ARG A 477 -9.37 10.55 13.83
C ARG A 477 -8.89 9.17 14.31
N SER A 478 -7.59 8.91 14.35
CA SER A 478 -7.04 7.67 14.88
C SER A 478 -7.05 7.65 16.41
N PHE A 479 -6.81 8.80 17.02
CA PHE A 479 -6.80 8.98 18.48
C PHE A 479 -8.18 8.81 19.12
N SER A 480 -9.23 9.36 18.51
CA SER A 480 -10.58 9.42 19.09
C SER A 480 -11.24 8.07 19.33
N TYR A 481 -10.70 6.97 18.83
CA TYR A 481 -11.16 5.61 19.19
C TYR A 481 -10.77 5.18 20.58
N TYR A 482 -9.78 5.83 21.19
CA TYR A 482 -9.15 5.43 22.42
C TYR A 482 -9.27 6.48 23.53
N TYR A 483 -9.95 7.60 23.24
CA TYR A 483 -10.15 8.72 24.15
C TYR A 483 -11.64 9.02 24.31
N PRO A 484 -12.18 9.01 25.56
CA PRO A 484 -13.59 9.21 25.81
C PRO A 484 -14.02 10.68 25.69
N GLY A 485 -13.08 11.64 25.84
CA GLY A 485 -13.35 13.07 25.76
C GLY A 485 -13.45 13.59 24.34
N LYS A 486 -13.62 14.91 24.23
CA LYS A 486 -13.74 15.56 22.92
C LYS A 486 -12.39 15.63 22.20
N THR A 487 -12.34 15.22 20.93
CA THR A 487 -11.17 15.32 20.06
C THR A 487 -11.36 16.41 19.00
N LEU A 488 -10.48 17.42 19.01
CA LEU A 488 -10.35 18.41 17.95
C LEU A 488 -9.24 17.98 16.98
N LEU A 489 -9.50 18.11 15.67
CA LEU A 489 -8.51 17.74 14.67
C LEU A 489 -7.51 18.88 14.46
N PHE A 490 -6.23 18.61 14.68
CA PHE A 490 -5.15 19.51 14.28
C PHE A 490 -4.96 19.39 12.75
N LYS A 491 -5.60 20.27 12.00
CA LYS A 491 -5.48 20.30 10.53
C LYS A 491 -4.15 20.95 10.11
N PRO A 492 -3.56 20.57 8.96
CA PRO A 492 -2.31 21.17 8.48
C PRO A 492 -2.33 22.69 8.34
N VAL A 493 -3.49 23.31 8.06
CA VAL A 493 -3.66 24.77 8.01
C VAL A 493 -3.27 25.45 9.32
N LEU A 494 -3.42 24.78 10.48
CA LEU A 494 -3.04 25.33 11.78
C LEU A 494 -1.55 25.57 11.95
N PHE A 495 -0.69 25.02 11.09
CA PHE A 495 0.73 25.38 11.06
C PHE A 495 0.99 26.77 10.45
N GLU A 496 0.05 27.28 9.66
CA GLU A 496 0.20 28.53 8.89
C GLU A 496 -0.77 29.60 9.38
N ASP A 497 -1.95 29.20 9.89
CA ASP A 497 -2.98 30.11 10.43
C ASP A 497 -2.91 30.14 11.97
N ARG A 498 -2.15 31.13 12.47
CA ARG A 498 -1.98 31.35 13.90
C ARG A 498 -3.30 31.68 14.61
N THR A 499 -4.18 32.46 13.98
CA THR A 499 -5.45 32.87 14.58
C THR A 499 -6.31 31.63 14.84
N GLN A 500 -6.45 30.79 13.84
CA GLN A 500 -7.21 29.55 13.96
C GLN A 500 -6.56 28.56 14.94
N LEU A 501 -5.21 28.53 15.00
CA LEU A 501 -4.51 27.72 16.00
C LEU A 501 -4.84 28.18 17.43
N ILE A 502 -4.77 29.48 17.70
CA ILE A 502 -5.11 30.05 19.01
C ILE A 502 -6.57 29.75 19.38
N GLU A 503 -7.51 29.88 18.45
CA GLU A 503 -8.92 29.53 18.69
C GLU A 503 -9.10 28.06 19.06
N ASN A 504 -8.40 27.15 18.40
CA ASN A 504 -8.44 25.71 18.72
C ASN A 504 -7.77 25.41 20.07
N LEU A 505 -6.63 26.01 20.37
CA LEU A 505 -5.93 25.84 21.65
C LEU A 505 -6.79 26.31 22.83
N ARG A 506 -7.52 27.43 22.68
CA ARG A 506 -8.44 27.93 23.72
C ARG A 506 -9.59 26.98 24.05
N GLN A 507 -9.91 26.06 23.15
CA GLN A 507 -10.97 25.05 23.33
C GLN A 507 -10.41 23.70 23.81
N ALA A 508 -9.10 23.56 23.95
CA ALA A 508 -8.43 22.32 24.26
C ALA A 508 -7.75 22.37 25.64
N ASP A 509 -7.78 21.26 26.36
CA ASP A 509 -7.02 21.02 27.60
C ASP A 509 -5.65 20.41 27.29
N TYR A 510 -5.57 19.60 26.23
CA TYR A 510 -4.35 18.93 25.79
C TYR A 510 -4.04 19.14 24.31
N LEU A 511 -2.74 19.18 24.00
CA LEU A 511 -2.20 19.15 22.64
C LEU A 511 -1.38 17.86 22.46
N VAL A 512 -1.72 17.04 21.46
CA VAL A 512 -1.06 15.76 21.16
C VAL A 512 -0.40 15.85 19.79
N MET A 513 0.94 15.75 19.75
CA MET A 513 1.73 15.99 18.57
C MET A 513 2.86 14.96 18.40
N TYR A 514 3.28 14.74 17.15
CA TYR A 514 4.51 13.98 16.87
C TYR A 514 5.75 14.86 17.03
N VAL A 515 6.81 14.32 17.62
CA VAL A 515 8.11 15.02 17.81
C VAL A 515 8.67 15.58 16.50
N GLY A 516 8.50 14.85 15.39
CA GLY A 516 8.96 15.32 14.06
C GLY A 516 8.21 16.55 13.52
N LEU A 517 7.22 17.09 14.22
CA LEU A 517 6.49 18.31 13.85
C LEU A 517 7.00 19.55 14.57
N HIS A 518 8.00 19.44 15.45
CA HIS A 518 8.58 20.59 16.16
C HIS A 518 9.08 21.69 15.24
N GLU A 519 9.65 21.34 14.08
CA GLU A 519 10.10 22.31 13.08
C GLU A 519 8.94 23.14 12.48
N ARG A 520 7.74 22.55 12.41
CA ARG A 520 6.55 23.22 11.87
C ARG A 520 5.76 24.00 12.91
N LEU A 521 5.93 23.69 14.19
CA LEU A 521 5.29 24.38 15.31
C LEU A 521 6.36 24.71 16.37
N PRO A 522 7.10 25.81 16.22
CA PRO A 522 8.22 26.18 17.12
C PRO A 522 7.82 26.28 18.59
N LEU A 523 6.57 26.62 18.90
CA LEU A 523 6.00 26.62 20.26
C LEU A 523 6.35 25.33 21.03
N LEU A 524 6.34 24.17 20.36
CA LEU A 524 6.60 22.88 21.02
C LEU A 524 8.03 22.77 21.57
N LYS A 525 8.99 23.52 21.02
CA LYS A 525 10.38 23.52 21.52
C LYS A 525 10.53 24.22 22.87
N GLU A 526 9.59 25.10 23.22
CA GLU A 526 9.60 25.90 24.45
C GLU A 526 8.79 25.23 25.58
N LEU A 527 7.99 24.20 25.24
CA LEU A 527 7.13 23.51 26.20
C LEU A 527 7.79 22.22 26.70
N THR A 528 7.50 21.91 27.95
CA THR A 528 7.83 20.59 28.52
C THR A 528 6.63 19.67 28.36
N PRO A 529 6.75 18.54 27.65
CA PRO A 529 5.62 17.60 27.52
C PRO A 529 5.27 16.99 28.89
N GLU A 530 3.98 16.86 29.18
CA GLU A 530 3.49 16.14 30.34
C GLU A 530 3.82 14.65 30.23
N HIS A 531 3.73 14.11 29.02
CA HIS A 531 4.00 12.70 28.75
C HIS A 531 4.63 12.51 27.38
N ILE A 532 5.57 11.55 27.29
CA ILE A 532 6.29 11.20 26.06
C ILE A 532 6.08 9.72 25.79
N ILE A 533 5.61 9.42 24.58
CA ILE A 533 5.43 8.05 24.08
C ILE A 533 6.57 7.71 23.14
N TYR A 534 7.13 6.54 23.33
CA TYR A 534 8.29 6.07 22.55
C TYR A 534 7.88 5.03 21.50
N LEU A 535 8.51 5.11 20.33
CA LEU A 535 8.48 4.10 19.28
C LEU A 535 9.92 3.67 18.96
N ASN A 536 10.23 2.39 19.13
CA ASN A 536 11.57 1.84 18.87
C ASN A 536 12.68 2.62 19.59
N ASN A 537 12.50 2.91 20.89
CA ASN A 537 13.40 3.68 21.76
C ASN A 537 13.65 5.15 21.33
N ARG A 538 12.77 5.72 20.51
CA ARG A 538 12.79 7.13 20.13
C ARG A 538 11.57 7.84 20.66
N GLN A 539 11.74 9.06 21.12
CA GLN A 539 10.62 9.95 21.41
C GLN A 539 9.80 10.13 20.14
N TYR A 540 8.49 9.91 20.23
CA TYR A 540 7.67 9.81 19.04
C TYR A 540 6.40 10.66 19.10
N VAL A 541 5.60 10.53 20.15
CA VAL A 541 4.42 11.37 20.41
C VAL A 541 4.60 12.06 21.74
N GLU A 542 4.25 13.32 21.80
CA GLU A 542 4.29 14.16 22.98
C GLU A 542 2.90 14.71 23.29
N ILE A 543 2.57 14.73 24.57
CA ILE A 543 1.33 15.24 25.13
C ILE A 543 1.65 16.44 25.97
N TYR A 544 1.05 17.59 25.68
CA TYR A 544 1.24 18.86 26.36
C TYR A 544 -0.05 19.32 26.99
N ARG A 545 0.02 19.94 28.17
CA ARG A 545 -1.10 20.71 28.73
C ARG A 545 -1.18 22.06 28.03
N VAL A 546 -2.38 22.43 27.60
CA VAL A 546 -2.58 23.77 26.98
C VAL A 546 -2.42 24.87 28.01
N SER A 547 -2.71 24.59 29.30
CA SER A 547 -2.45 25.52 30.42
C SER A 547 -1.00 25.95 30.58
N ASP A 548 -0.05 25.14 30.10
CA ASP A 548 1.39 25.39 30.22
C ASP A 548 1.92 26.28 29.07
N ILE A 549 1.07 26.59 28.07
CA ILE A 549 1.40 27.51 26.97
C ILE A 549 1.50 28.92 27.53
N PRO A 550 2.64 29.63 27.33
CA PRO A 550 2.83 30.99 27.83
C PRO A 550 1.73 31.97 27.35
N ALA A 551 1.26 32.83 28.25
CA ALA A 551 0.23 33.83 27.91
C ALA A 551 0.67 34.77 26.76
N SER A 552 1.98 35.01 26.61
CA SER A 552 2.56 35.76 25.49
C SER A 552 2.23 35.14 24.13
N PHE A 553 2.10 33.84 24.05
CA PHE A 553 1.72 33.16 22.80
C PHE A 553 0.33 33.57 22.30
N TYR A 554 -0.60 33.89 23.19
CA TYR A 554 -1.97 34.27 22.86
C TYR A 554 -2.14 35.78 22.59
N SER A 555 -1.11 36.59 22.88
CA SER A 555 -1.16 38.05 22.78
C SER A 555 -0.41 38.63 21.55
N GLU A 556 0.38 37.83 20.89
CA GLU A 556 1.07 38.14 19.63
C GLU A 556 0.20 37.74 18.42
#